data_ded35a7f74ca96bdabedfeb3aa302384
#
_entry.id   ded35a7f74ca96bdabedfeb3aa302384
#
_cell.length_a   1.000
_cell.length_b   1.000
_cell.length_c   1.000
_cell.angle_alpha   90.00
_cell.angle_beta   90.00
_cell.angle_gamma   90.00
#
_symmetry.space_group_name_H-M   'P 1'
#
loop_
_entity.id
_entity.type
_entity.pdbx_description
1 polymer ?
#
loop_
_entity_poly.entity_id
_entity_poly.type
_entity_poly.pdbx_seq_one_letter_code
_entity_poly.pdbx_strand_id
1 'polypeptide(L)'
;MATEADVLGALSTIQDPDLRRDIVTLKFVKNVAIEGGRVAFTIELTTPACPVKDQMRDQARAAVAKLPGVTSVDVTMTAQVRRAVTPDLNKAPVEGVRNIIAVGAGKGGVGKTTVAVNLAIALSQTGSRVAMIDGDVYGPNVPIMLGIQTQLTTDGRRIVPAEQYGIQVVSMGFLTQDDAPVIWRGPMLHGVIQQFFREVAWRDIDYLIVDMPPGTGDVALSLSQSVPVAGSVVVTTPQTVSLADTRRAIRMYQKLNVPTLGLVENMSYFACPTCGTESDIFGKGGGEAMAEEMSVPFLGGIPIYQPIRIGGDTGVPIVVGEPSSPPAQAFRAVAARLAAQISIASYKKTAIPLMPVR
;
A
#
# COMPACT_ATOMS: atom_id res chain seq x y z
N MET A 1 -16.80 -1.58 41.51
CA MET A 1 -16.74 -2.26 40.20
C MET A 1 -16.31 -1.23 39.21
N ALA A 2 -15.41 -1.62 38.26
CA ALA A 2 -14.99 -0.72 37.21
C ALA A 2 -16.19 -0.36 36.31
N THR A 3 -16.30 0.88 35.89
CA THR A 3 -17.32 1.38 34.96
C THR A 3 -16.74 1.48 33.54
N GLU A 4 -17.59 1.65 32.53
CA GLU A 4 -17.15 1.90 31.17
C GLU A 4 -16.28 3.18 31.07
N ALA A 5 -16.61 4.22 31.84
CA ALA A 5 -15.83 5.45 31.92
C ALA A 5 -14.43 5.22 32.49
N ASP A 6 -14.28 4.34 33.50
CA ASP A 6 -12.96 3.97 34.03
C ASP A 6 -12.14 3.22 33.02
N VAL A 7 -12.73 2.28 32.25
CA VAL A 7 -12.08 1.53 31.18
C VAL A 7 -11.62 2.47 30.07
N LEU A 8 -12.49 3.35 29.59
CA LEU A 8 -12.14 4.34 28.57
C LEU A 8 -11.06 5.32 29.08
N GLY A 9 -11.15 5.74 30.33
CA GLY A 9 -10.11 6.56 30.97
C GLY A 9 -8.75 5.89 31.01
N ALA A 10 -8.68 4.58 31.36
CA ALA A 10 -7.43 3.83 31.31
C ALA A 10 -6.88 3.69 29.88
N LEU A 11 -7.76 3.45 28.89
CA LEU A 11 -7.39 3.28 27.49
C LEU A 11 -6.96 4.59 26.81
N SER A 12 -7.37 5.76 27.30
CA SER A 12 -6.97 7.07 26.77
C SER A 12 -5.48 7.38 26.95
N THR A 13 -4.76 6.59 27.76
CA THR A 13 -3.31 6.69 27.92
C THR A 13 -2.53 6.10 26.75
N ILE A 14 -3.19 5.32 25.89
CA ILE A 14 -2.56 4.59 24.78
C ILE A 14 -2.69 5.42 23.50
N GLN A 15 -1.57 5.73 22.90
CA GLN A 15 -1.51 6.54 21.68
C GLN A 15 -1.26 5.69 20.45
N ASP A 16 -1.96 6.00 19.37
CA ASP A 16 -1.63 5.50 18.05
C ASP A 16 -0.40 6.28 17.52
N PRO A 17 0.71 5.59 17.14
CA PRO A 17 1.95 6.25 16.75
C PRO A 17 1.84 7.01 15.42
N ASP A 18 0.97 6.57 14.51
CA ASP A 18 0.80 7.16 13.18
C ASP A 18 -0.07 8.41 13.26
N LEU A 19 -1.15 8.36 14.02
CA LEU A 19 -2.11 9.46 14.17
C LEU A 19 -1.78 10.40 15.33
N ARG A 20 -0.87 10.02 16.23
CA ARG A 20 -0.41 10.78 17.41
C ARG A 20 -1.58 11.26 18.29
N ARG A 21 -2.57 10.40 18.47
CA ARG A 21 -3.76 10.61 19.29
C ARG A 21 -4.11 9.33 20.03
N ASP A 22 -4.79 9.46 21.16
CA ASP A 22 -5.21 8.31 21.94
C ASP A 22 -6.30 7.49 21.22
N ILE A 23 -6.35 6.20 21.50
CA ILE A 23 -7.25 5.24 20.83
C ILE A 23 -8.74 5.47 21.16
N VAL A 24 -9.05 6.15 22.27
CA VAL A 24 -10.42 6.48 22.65
C VAL A 24 -10.91 7.67 21.84
N THR A 25 -10.14 8.76 21.77
CA THR A 25 -10.42 9.92 20.91
C THR A 25 -10.53 9.53 19.44
N LEU A 26 -9.71 8.56 18.97
CA LEU A 26 -9.78 8.02 17.62
C LEU A 26 -10.99 7.12 17.36
N LYS A 27 -11.76 6.81 18.42
CA LYS A 27 -12.92 5.89 18.37
C LYS A 27 -12.53 4.48 17.91
N PHE A 28 -11.32 4.03 18.26
CA PHE A 28 -10.85 2.67 17.97
C PHE A 28 -11.43 1.67 18.96
N VAL A 29 -11.73 2.09 20.19
CA VAL A 29 -12.34 1.24 21.20
C VAL A 29 -13.83 1.04 20.90
N LYS A 30 -14.24 -0.24 20.80
CA LYS A 30 -15.59 -0.68 20.46
C LYS A 30 -16.04 -1.77 21.41
N ASN A 31 -17.37 -1.95 21.53
CA ASN A 31 -17.99 -3.09 22.19
C ASN A 31 -17.45 -3.35 23.59
N VAL A 32 -17.36 -2.32 24.44
CA VAL A 32 -16.92 -2.49 25.83
C VAL A 32 -18.04 -3.21 26.60
N ALA A 33 -17.71 -4.36 27.19
CA ALA A 33 -18.60 -5.16 28.02
C ALA A 33 -17.93 -5.44 29.37
N ILE A 34 -18.67 -5.31 30.46
CA ILE A 34 -18.17 -5.50 31.83
C ILE A 34 -19.14 -6.43 32.54
N GLU A 35 -18.68 -7.62 32.92
CA GLU A 35 -19.48 -8.65 33.58
C GLU A 35 -18.71 -9.27 34.75
N GLY A 36 -19.15 -9.11 35.97
CA GLY A 36 -18.58 -9.80 37.15
C GLY A 36 -17.08 -9.62 37.34
N GLY A 37 -16.52 -8.48 36.95
CA GLY A 37 -15.07 -8.21 36.97
C GLY A 37 -14.31 -8.63 35.71
N ARG A 38 -14.95 -9.30 34.74
CA ARG A 38 -14.42 -9.54 33.41
C ARG A 38 -14.70 -8.33 32.51
N VAL A 39 -13.69 -7.80 31.88
CA VAL A 39 -13.78 -6.70 30.91
C VAL A 39 -13.41 -7.21 29.53
N ALA A 40 -14.28 -7.02 28.55
CA ALA A 40 -14.03 -7.36 27.16
C ALA A 40 -14.21 -6.13 26.27
N PHE A 41 -13.36 -5.91 25.31
CA PHE A 41 -13.50 -4.84 24.32
C PHE A 41 -12.74 -5.14 23.02
N THR A 42 -13.10 -4.41 21.97
CA THR A 42 -12.45 -4.50 20.64
C THR A 42 -11.66 -3.23 20.38
N ILE A 43 -10.44 -3.38 19.86
CA ILE A 43 -9.67 -2.27 19.27
C ILE A 43 -9.70 -2.43 17.75
N GLU A 44 -10.40 -1.52 17.07
CA GLU A 44 -10.53 -1.49 15.62
C GLU A 44 -9.50 -0.52 15.01
N LEU A 45 -8.44 -1.08 14.44
CA LEU A 45 -7.39 -0.32 13.77
C LEU A 45 -7.82 0.14 12.38
N THR A 46 -7.10 1.11 11.82
CA THR A 46 -7.33 1.65 10.45
C THR A 46 -6.67 0.82 9.37
N THR A 47 -5.76 -0.07 9.74
CA THR A 47 -5.08 -1.01 8.84
C THR A 47 -4.66 -2.27 9.59
N PRO A 48 -4.77 -3.45 8.99
CA PRO A 48 -4.21 -4.67 9.57
C PRO A 48 -2.67 -4.70 9.53
N ALA A 49 -2.06 -3.81 8.74
CA ALA A 49 -0.59 -3.70 8.59
C ALA A 49 0.09 -2.91 9.72
N CYS A 50 -0.61 -2.58 10.81
CA CYS A 50 -0.03 -1.82 11.91
C CYS A 50 1.08 -2.62 12.63
N PRO A 51 2.34 -2.16 12.63
CA PRO A 51 3.46 -2.91 13.21
C PRO A 51 3.41 -2.99 14.74
N VAL A 52 2.68 -2.08 15.39
CA VAL A 52 2.54 -2.01 16.85
C VAL A 52 1.24 -2.63 17.37
N LYS A 53 0.52 -3.36 16.52
CA LYS A 53 -0.77 -4.00 16.86
C LYS A 53 -0.72 -4.81 18.15
N ASP A 54 0.26 -5.71 18.26
CA ASP A 54 0.39 -6.58 19.44
C ASP A 54 0.82 -5.79 20.67
N GLN A 55 1.72 -4.83 20.52
CA GLN A 55 2.14 -3.94 21.60
C GLN A 55 0.95 -3.13 22.12
N MET A 56 0.13 -2.58 21.23
CA MET A 56 -1.08 -1.81 21.59
C MET A 56 -2.08 -2.69 22.34
N ARG A 57 -2.33 -3.93 21.88
CA ARG A 57 -3.17 -4.90 22.56
C ARG A 57 -2.69 -5.16 24.01
N ASP A 58 -1.37 -5.42 24.16
CA ASP A 58 -0.80 -5.77 25.46
C ASP A 58 -0.77 -4.58 26.41
N GLN A 59 -0.52 -3.37 25.92
CA GLN A 59 -0.67 -2.12 26.69
C GLN A 59 -2.11 -1.91 27.15
N ALA A 60 -3.09 -2.12 26.25
CA ALA A 60 -4.51 -1.98 26.57
C ALA A 60 -4.95 -2.96 27.66
N ARG A 61 -4.55 -4.24 27.52
CA ARG A 61 -4.80 -5.26 28.55
C ARG A 61 -4.20 -4.87 29.88
N ALA A 62 -2.94 -4.44 29.91
CA ALA A 62 -2.24 -4.07 31.13
C ALA A 62 -2.82 -2.81 31.80
N ALA A 63 -3.30 -1.84 31.03
CA ALA A 63 -3.92 -0.62 31.56
C ALA A 63 -5.24 -0.93 32.25
N VAL A 64 -6.12 -1.72 31.61
CA VAL A 64 -7.44 -2.07 32.16
C VAL A 64 -7.33 -3.06 33.32
N ALA A 65 -6.36 -3.98 33.31
CA ALA A 65 -6.15 -4.93 34.42
C ALA A 65 -5.78 -4.26 35.75
N LYS A 66 -5.32 -3.01 35.75
CA LYS A 66 -5.00 -2.24 36.96
C LYS A 66 -6.22 -1.63 37.64
N LEU A 67 -7.39 -1.65 36.99
CA LEU A 67 -8.60 -1.05 37.53
C LEU A 67 -9.17 -1.88 38.73
N PRO A 68 -9.69 -1.23 39.78
CA PRO A 68 -10.23 -1.93 40.93
C PRO A 68 -11.40 -2.86 40.54
N GLY A 69 -11.32 -4.12 40.98
CA GLY A 69 -12.38 -5.11 40.73
C GLY A 69 -12.34 -5.78 39.36
N VAL A 70 -11.33 -5.51 38.53
CA VAL A 70 -11.08 -6.24 37.27
C VAL A 70 -10.32 -7.52 37.60
N THR A 71 -10.83 -8.66 37.15
CA THR A 71 -10.23 -9.99 37.35
C THR A 71 -9.67 -10.59 36.04
N SER A 72 -10.25 -10.22 34.89
CA SER A 72 -9.77 -10.63 33.59
C SER A 72 -10.05 -9.59 32.51
N VAL A 73 -9.20 -9.54 31.47
CA VAL A 73 -9.33 -8.59 30.36
C VAL A 73 -9.15 -9.32 29.04
N ASP A 74 -10.20 -9.29 28.20
CA ASP A 74 -10.20 -9.84 26.86
C ASP A 74 -10.15 -8.72 25.82
N VAL A 75 -9.09 -8.66 25.02
CA VAL A 75 -8.89 -7.64 23.98
C VAL A 75 -8.93 -8.30 22.62
N THR A 76 -9.92 -7.95 21.81
CA THR A 76 -10.03 -8.37 20.40
C THR A 76 -9.48 -7.28 19.50
N MET A 77 -8.54 -7.66 18.62
CA MET A 77 -7.99 -6.73 17.63
C MET A 77 -8.65 -6.96 16.28
N THR A 78 -9.21 -5.90 15.72
CA THR A 78 -9.78 -5.88 14.36
C THR A 78 -9.17 -4.74 13.56
N ALA A 79 -9.39 -4.73 12.25
CA ALA A 79 -8.96 -3.62 11.42
C ALA A 79 -9.98 -3.36 10.30
N GLN A 80 -10.23 -2.09 10.02
CA GLN A 80 -11.06 -1.66 8.91
C GLN A 80 -10.35 -0.57 8.11
N VAL A 81 -9.90 -0.93 6.92
CA VAL A 81 -9.28 0.04 6.00
C VAL A 81 -10.33 1.04 5.53
N ARG A 82 -10.06 2.33 5.75
CA ARG A 82 -10.95 3.42 5.35
C ARG A 82 -10.50 4.00 4.00
N ARG A 83 -11.43 4.63 3.29
CA ARG A 83 -11.10 5.36 2.06
C ARG A 83 -10.32 6.63 2.40
N ALA A 84 -9.14 6.81 1.78
CA ALA A 84 -8.33 8.02 1.93
C ALA A 84 -8.83 9.19 1.08
N VAL A 85 -9.65 8.93 0.05
CA VAL A 85 -10.16 9.94 -0.87
C VAL A 85 -11.67 10.10 -0.70
N THR A 86 -12.13 11.35 -0.57
CA THR A 86 -13.57 11.66 -0.72
C THR A 86 -13.95 11.40 -2.18
N PRO A 87 -15.11 10.80 -2.46
CA PRO A 87 -15.59 10.71 -3.83
C PRO A 87 -15.61 12.10 -4.46
N ASP A 88 -14.81 12.30 -5.50
CA ASP A 88 -14.91 13.47 -6.35
C ASP A 88 -16.17 13.27 -7.19
N LEU A 89 -17.09 14.23 -7.17
CA LEU A 89 -18.34 14.16 -7.92
C LEU A 89 -18.12 13.96 -9.43
N ASN A 90 -16.92 14.29 -9.90
CA ASN A 90 -16.53 14.14 -11.31
C ASN A 90 -15.83 12.81 -11.62
N LYS A 91 -15.54 11.97 -10.59
CA LYS A 91 -14.83 10.70 -10.78
C LYS A 91 -15.64 9.54 -10.21
N ALA A 92 -15.94 8.57 -11.07
CA ALA A 92 -16.66 7.38 -10.62
C ALA A 92 -15.79 6.55 -9.67
N PRO A 93 -16.27 6.21 -8.48
CA PRO A 93 -15.57 5.26 -7.61
C PRO A 93 -15.52 3.88 -8.29
N VAL A 94 -14.42 3.17 -8.12
CA VAL A 94 -14.31 1.77 -8.58
C VAL A 94 -15.08 0.88 -7.61
N GLU A 95 -16.05 0.13 -8.16
CA GLU A 95 -16.85 -0.80 -7.36
C GLU A 95 -15.97 -1.85 -6.70
N GLY A 96 -16.21 -2.14 -5.42
CA GLY A 96 -15.43 -3.13 -4.67
C GLY A 96 -14.02 -2.70 -4.26
N VAL A 97 -13.58 -1.44 -4.54
CA VAL A 97 -12.24 -0.95 -4.21
C VAL A 97 -12.30 0.25 -3.27
N ARG A 98 -11.49 0.23 -2.19
CA ARG A 98 -11.39 1.33 -1.23
C ARG A 98 -10.33 2.36 -1.59
N ASN A 99 -9.10 1.91 -1.84
CA ASN A 99 -7.96 2.80 -2.08
C ASN A 99 -7.20 2.37 -3.34
N ILE A 100 -7.01 3.28 -4.28
CA ILE A 100 -6.24 3.08 -5.50
C ILE A 100 -4.89 3.77 -5.31
N ILE A 101 -3.80 3.05 -5.50
CA ILE A 101 -2.43 3.51 -5.27
C ILE A 101 -1.64 3.35 -6.57
N ALA A 102 -1.17 4.45 -7.14
CA ALA A 102 -0.31 4.42 -8.30
C ALA A 102 1.15 4.16 -7.88
N VAL A 103 1.80 3.15 -8.44
CA VAL A 103 3.24 2.94 -8.28
C VAL A 103 3.93 3.41 -9.55
N GLY A 104 4.67 4.49 -9.43
CA GLY A 104 5.32 5.16 -10.56
C GLY A 104 6.82 5.33 -10.38
N ALA A 105 7.49 5.72 -11.46
CA ALA A 105 8.91 6.05 -11.46
C ALA A 105 9.20 7.15 -12.48
N GLY A 106 10.24 7.93 -12.24
CA GLY A 106 10.66 8.98 -13.17
C GLY A 106 11.29 8.44 -14.46
N LYS A 107 11.91 7.23 -14.40
CA LYS A 107 12.54 6.57 -15.54
C LYS A 107 12.37 5.06 -15.48
N GLY A 108 12.63 4.38 -16.59
CA GLY A 108 12.69 2.91 -16.65
C GLY A 108 13.92 2.32 -15.94
N GLY A 109 13.83 1.03 -15.59
CA GLY A 109 14.96 0.27 -15.01
C GLY A 109 15.22 0.48 -13.51
N VAL A 110 14.41 1.24 -12.80
CA VAL A 110 14.56 1.42 -11.33
C VAL A 110 13.95 0.30 -10.50
N GLY A 111 13.36 -0.71 -11.13
CA GLY A 111 12.69 -1.83 -10.45
C GLY A 111 11.29 -1.52 -9.94
N LYS A 112 10.58 -0.60 -10.59
CA LYS A 112 9.20 -0.19 -10.27
C LYS A 112 8.25 -1.39 -10.10
N THR A 113 8.16 -2.25 -11.10
CA THR A 113 7.30 -3.45 -11.09
C THR A 113 7.69 -4.43 -9.98
N THR A 114 9.00 -4.64 -9.75
CA THR A 114 9.51 -5.45 -8.64
C THR A 114 9.02 -4.92 -7.29
N VAL A 115 9.09 -3.60 -7.10
CA VAL A 115 8.58 -2.95 -5.89
C VAL A 115 7.07 -3.09 -5.80
N ALA A 116 6.33 -2.84 -6.88
CA ALA A 116 4.87 -2.92 -6.91
C ALA A 116 4.35 -4.32 -6.55
N VAL A 117 4.93 -5.38 -7.15
CA VAL A 117 4.58 -6.79 -6.89
C VAL A 117 4.85 -7.17 -5.44
N ASN A 118 6.06 -6.93 -4.95
CA ASN A 118 6.42 -7.30 -3.58
C ASN A 118 5.63 -6.48 -2.54
N LEU A 119 5.33 -5.22 -2.83
CA LEU A 119 4.51 -4.35 -1.99
C LEU A 119 3.06 -4.86 -1.90
N ALA A 120 2.46 -5.25 -3.03
CA ALA A 120 1.10 -5.81 -3.07
C ALA A 120 1.00 -7.08 -2.22
N ILE A 121 1.94 -8.01 -2.37
CA ILE A 121 1.97 -9.26 -1.61
C ILE A 121 2.25 -8.97 -0.12
N ALA A 122 3.20 -8.08 0.20
CA ALA A 122 3.49 -7.72 1.59
C ALA A 122 2.28 -7.12 2.30
N LEU A 123 1.48 -6.28 1.63
CA LEU A 123 0.20 -5.78 2.15
C LEU A 123 -0.81 -6.91 2.36
N SER A 124 -0.93 -7.85 1.41
CA SER A 124 -1.83 -9.01 1.54
C SER A 124 -1.45 -9.90 2.72
N GLN A 125 -0.16 -10.13 2.96
CA GLN A 125 0.35 -10.92 4.09
C GLN A 125 -0.04 -10.33 5.47
N THR A 126 -0.42 -9.05 5.54
CA THR A 126 -0.93 -8.44 6.79
C THR A 126 -2.41 -8.74 7.06
N GLY A 127 -3.11 -9.37 6.11
CA GLY A 127 -4.55 -9.63 6.16
C GLY A 127 -5.38 -8.59 5.40
N SER A 128 -4.76 -7.65 4.68
CA SER A 128 -5.46 -6.74 3.77
C SER A 128 -5.87 -7.46 2.49
N ARG A 129 -7.02 -7.11 1.93
CA ARG A 129 -7.45 -7.59 0.60
C ARG A 129 -6.84 -6.70 -0.46
N VAL A 130 -5.97 -7.26 -1.26
CA VAL A 130 -5.15 -6.51 -2.21
C VAL A 130 -5.40 -6.98 -3.63
N ALA A 131 -5.44 -6.03 -4.56
CA ALA A 131 -5.45 -6.29 -5.98
C ALA A 131 -4.38 -5.48 -6.69
N MET A 132 -4.02 -5.91 -7.90
CA MET A 132 -3.01 -5.27 -8.72
C MET A 132 -3.47 -5.15 -10.17
N ILE A 133 -3.25 -3.98 -10.76
CA ILE A 133 -3.34 -3.73 -12.20
C ILE A 133 -1.93 -3.51 -12.72
N ASP A 134 -1.53 -4.32 -13.70
CA ASP A 134 -0.35 -4.06 -14.52
C ASP A 134 -0.76 -3.10 -15.65
N GLY A 135 -0.39 -1.85 -15.49
CA GLY A 135 -0.65 -0.78 -16.45
C GLY A 135 0.53 -0.48 -17.38
N ASP A 136 1.64 -1.25 -17.28
CA ASP A 136 2.78 -1.12 -18.19
C ASP A 136 2.54 -1.91 -19.46
N VAL A 137 1.92 -1.26 -20.41
CA VAL A 137 1.47 -1.85 -21.67
C VAL A 137 2.63 -2.22 -22.59
N TYR A 138 3.77 -1.53 -22.48
CA TYR A 138 4.93 -1.76 -23.33
C TYR A 138 5.79 -2.93 -22.86
N GLY A 139 5.65 -3.33 -21.60
CA GLY A 139 6.38 -4.44 -21.02
C GLY A 139 5.61 -5.01 -19.81
N PRO A 140 4.47 -5.69 -20.04
CA PRO A 140 3.65 -6.22 -18.94
C PRO A 140 4.37 -7.40 -18.29
N ASN A 141 5.09 -7.14 -17.21
CA ASN A 141 5.93 -8.12 -16.53
C ASN A 141 5.29 -8.74 -15.27
N VAL A 142 4.18 -8.20 -14.79
CA VAL A 142 3.52 -8.68 -13.55
C VAL A 142 3.16 -10.17 -13.64
N PRO A 143 2.57 -10.70 -14.75
CA PRO A 143 2.27 -12.12 -14.85
C PRO A 143 3.51 -13.02 -14.70
N ILE A 144 4.62 -12.64 -15.35
CA ILE A 144 5.89 -13.38 -15.26
C ILE A 144 6.40 -13.37 -13.81
N MET A 145 6.45 -12.21 -13.20
CA MET A 145 6.95 -12.03 -11.82
C MET A 145 6.09 -12.73 -10.76
N LEU A 146 4.84 -13.02 -11.06
CA LEU A 146 3.92 -13.77 -10.20
C LEU A 146 3.79 -15.25 -10.58
N GLY A 147 4.38 -15.70 -11.68
CA GLY A 147 4.24 -17.05 -12.19
C GLY A 147 2.83 -17.38 -12.68
N ILE A 148 2.05 -16.36 -13.11
CA ILE A 148 0.68 -16.54 -13.60
C ILE A 148 0.73 -16.90 -15.09
N GLN A 149 0.24 -18.08 -15.44
CA GLN A 149 0.17 -18.59 -16.81
C GLN A 149 -1.26 -18.65 -17.37
N THR A 150 -2.25 -18.36 -16.53
CA THR A 150 -3.67 -18.44 -16.92
C THR A 150 -4.11 -17.18 -17.66
N GLN A 151 -4.94 -17.38 -18.69
CA GLN A 151 -5.63 -16.27 -19.37
C GLN A 151 -6.75 -15.72 -18.48
N LEU A 152 -7.12 -14.45 -18.69
CA LEU A 152 -8.29 -13.88 -18.04
C LEU A 152 -9.57 -14.62 -18.48
N THR A 153 -10.42 -14.90 -17.53
CA THR A 153 -11.74 -15.48 -17.76
C THR A 153 -12.82 -14.44 -17.56
N THR A 154 -14.03 -14.72 -18.00
CA THR A 154 -15.21 -13.87 -17.79
C THR A 154 -16.33 -14.70 -17.18
N ASP A 155 -17.10 -14.10 -16.28
CA ASP A 155 -18.33 -14.70 -15.74
C ASP A 155 -19.55 -14.45 -16.66
N GLY A 156 -19.32 -13.98 -17.89
CA GLY A 156 -20.33 -13.61 -18.87
C GLY A 156 -20.74 -12.12 -18.80
N ARG A 157 -20.30 -11.39 -17.77
CA ARG A 157 -20.55 -9.95 -17.61
C ARG A 157 -19.30 -9.16 -17.29
N ARG A 158 -18.42 -9.73 -16.44
CA ARG A 158 -17.21 -9.05 -15.95
C ARG A 158 -15.99 -9.92 -16.14
N ILE A 159 -14.83 -9.29 -16.21
CA ILE A 159 -13.53 -9.93 -16.22
C ILE A 159 -13.27 -10.47 -14.81
N VAL A 160 -12.95 -11.75 -14.70
CA VAL A 160 -12.54 -12.38 -13.45
C VAL A 160 -11.02 -12.20 -13.32
N PRO A 161 -10.52 -11.51 -12.28
CA PRO A 161 -9.09 -11.35 -12.10
C PRO A 161 -8.42 -12.70 -11.79
N ALA A 162 -7.17 -12.86 -12.21
CA ALA A 162 -6.34 -13.98 -11.77
C ALA A 162 -6.00 -13.80 -10.29
N GLU A 163 -5.81 -14.92 -9.56
CA GLU A 163 -5.44 -14.90 -8.15
C GLU A 163 -4.11 -15.62 -7.95
N GLN A 164 -3.16 -14.94 -7.31
CA GLN A 164 -1.87 -15.52 -6.96
C GLN A 164 -1.32 -14.85 -5.70
N TYR A 165 -0.71 -15.63 -4.82
CA TYR A 165 -0.13 -15.17 -3.55
C TYR A 165 -1.06 -14.30 -2.70
N GLY A 166 -2.38 -14.56 -2.75
CA GLY A 166 -3.39 -13.84 -1.98
C GLY A 166 -3.72 -12.44 -2.53
N ILE A 167 -3.37 -12.14 -3.78
CA ILE A 167 -3.75 -10.91 -4.48
C ILE A 167 -4.53 -11.21 -5.76
N GLN A 168 -5.46 -10.32 -6.11
CA GLN A 168 -6.17 -10.34 -7.39
C GLN A 168 -5.39 -9.54 -8.42
N VAL A 169 -5.24 -10.06 -9.64
CA VAL A 169 -4.34 -9.47 -10.64
C VAL A 169 -5.00 -9.39 -12.00
N VAL A 170 -4.87 -8.23 -12.65
CA VAL A 170 -5.18 -8.04 -14.06
C VAL A 170 -3.98 -7.39 -14.74
N SER A 171 -3.62 -7.89 -15.90
CA SER A 171 -2.50 -7.37 -16.71
C SER A 171 -2.87 -7.30 -18.18
N MET A 172 -2.29 -6.34 -18.86
CA MET A 172 -2.32 -6.28 -20.31
C MET A 172 -1.67 -7.51 -20.94
N GLY A 173 -0.68 -8.12 -20.25
CA GLY A 173 -0.03 -9.35 -20.71
C GLY A 173 -0.95 -10.54 -20.85
N PHE A 174 -2.12 -10.55 -20.19
CA PHE A 174 -3.13 -11.60 -20.37
C PHE A 174 -3.97 -11.45 -21.65
N LEU A 175 -3.94 -10.26 -22.27
CA LEU A 175 -4.72 -9.94 -23.47
C LEU A 175 -3.91 -10.09 -24.76
N THR A 176 -2.58 -10.15 -24.65
CA THR A 176 -1.66 -10.34 -25.77
C THR A 176 -1.33 -11.83 -25.90
N GLN A 177 -1.82 -12.46 -26.95
CA GLN A 177 -1.39 -13.80 -27.34
C GLN A 177 -0.12 -13.65 -28.17
N ASP A 178 0.95 -14.37 -27.78
CA ASP A 178 2.24 -14.46 -28.44
C ASP A 178 3.00 -13.13 -28.65
N ASP A 179 4.29 -13.17 -28.80
CA ASP A 179 5.25 -12.06 -28.99
C ASP A 179 4.95 -11.08 -30.15
N ALA A 180 3.70 -10.98 -30.57
CA ALA A 180 3.30 -10.05 -31.60
C ALA A 180 3.35 -8.61 -31.07
N PRO A 181 4.14 -7.73 -31.71
CA PRO A 181 4.23 -6.34 -31.33
C PRO A 181 2.86 -5.66 -31.50
N VAL A 182 2.12 -5.44 -30.43
CA VAL A 182 0.89 -4.68 -30.46
C VAL A 182 1.24 -3.20 -30.34
N ILE A 183 0.96 -2.44 -31.43
CA ILE A 183 1.15 -0.98 -31.41
C ILE A 183 -0.04 -0.34 -30.69
N TRP A 184 0.13 -0.09 -29.42
CA TRP A 184 -0.86 0.63 -28.62
C TRP A 184 -0.77 2.13 -28.88
N ARG A 185 -1.89 2.75 -29.28
CA ARG A 185 -2.00 4.21 -29.35
C ARG A 185 -2.59 4.74 -28.03
N GLY A 186 -2.18 5.95 -27.61
CA GLY A 186 -2.60 6.54 -26.33
C GLY A 186 -4.10 6.43 -25.99
N PRO A 187 -5.04 6.72 -26.93
CA PRO A 187 -6.48 6.56 -26.66
C PRO A 187 -6.91 5.13 -26.38
N MET A 188 -6.27 4.13 -27.00
CA MET A 188 -6.57 2.70 -26.74
C MET A 188 -6.12 2.29 -25.35
N LEU A 189 -4.94 2.74 -24.91
CA LEU A 189 -4.42 2.50 -23.56
C LEU A 189 -5.35 3.02 -22.47
N HIS A 190 -5.83 4.25 -22.66
CA HIS A 190 -6.81 4.85 -21.77
C HIS A 190 -8.08 4.00 -21.69
N GLY A 191 -8.60 3.51 -22.82
CA GLY A 191 -9.76 2.64 -22.88
C GLY A 191 -9.60 1.36 -22.08
N VAL A 192 -8.48 0.65 -22.25
CA VAL A 192 -8.25 -0.63 -21.55
C VAL A 192 -8.05 -0.42 -20.05
N ILE A 193 -7.32 0.60 -19.64
CA ILE A 193 -7.17 0.91 -18.20
C ILE A 193 -8.54 1.24 -17.58
N GLN A 194 -9.41 1.97 -18.30
CA GLN A 194 -10.77 2.21 -17.85
C GLN A 194 -11.61 0.93 -17.75
N GLN A 195 -11.45 -0.01 -18.69
CA GLN A 195 -12.09 -1.31 -18.62
C GLN A 195 -11.66 -2.09 -17.39
N PHE A 196 -10.37 -2.11 -17.04
CA PHE A 196 -9.88 -2.76 -15.81
C PHE A 196 -10.49 -2.18 -14.54
N PHE A 197 -10.81 -0.89 -14.52
CA PHE A 197 -11.50 -0.31 -13.37
C PHE A 197 -13.00 -0.62 -13.34
N ARG A 198 -13.68 -0.71 -14.50
CA ARG A 198 -15.13 -0.80 -14.58
C ARG A 198 -15.66 -2.22 -14.79
N GLU A 199 -14.93 -3.04 -15.54
CA GLU A 199 -15.41 -4.34 -16.02
C GLU A 199 -14.81 -5.51 -15.25
N VAL A 200 -13.78 -5.29 -14.42
CA VAL A 200 -13.24 -6.34 -13.54
C VAL A 200 -14.13 -6.49 -12.30
N ALA A 201 -14.40 -7.74 -11.95
CA ALA A 201 -15.17 -8.11 -10.76
C ALA A 201 -14.32 -8.03 -9.48
N TRP A 202 -13.90 -6.83 -9.10
CA TRP A 202 -13.13 -6.61 -7.86
C TRP A 202 -13.97 -7.01 -6.64
N ARG A 203 -13.37 -7.80 -5.73
CA ARG A 203 -14.08 -8.33 -4.55
C ARG A 203 -13.55 -7.68 -3.28
N ASP A 204 -14.18 -6.58 -2.87
CA ASP A 204 -13.98 -5.93 -1.56
C ASP A 204 -12.52 -5.61 -1.24
N ILE A 205 -11.85 -4.97 -2.18
CA ILE A 205 -10.40 -4.67 -2.15
C ILE A 205 -10.12 -3.45 -1.24
N ASP A 206 -9.18 -3.62 -0.31
CA ASP A 206 -8.69 -2.55 0.56
C ASP A 206 -7.67 -1.66 -0.16
N TYR A 207 -6.77 -2.28 -0.94
CA TYR A 207 -5.72 -1.59 -1.70
C TYR A 207 -5.62 -2.16 -3.12
N LEU A 208 -5.86 -1.31 -4.12
CA LEU A 208 -5.60 -1.63 -5.53
C LEU A 208 -4.30 -0.93 -5.95
N ILE A 209 -3.25 -1.72 -6.15
CA ILE A 209 -1.95 -1.26 -6.63
C ILE A 209 -1.99 -1.18 -8.15
N VAL A 210 -1.66 -0.04 -8.72
CA VAL A 210 -1.56 0.17 -10.17
C VAL A 210 -0.10 0.36 -10.51
N ASP A 211 0.51 -0.64 -11.17
CA ASP A 211 1.86 -0.53 -11.70
C ASP A 211 1.84 0.33 -12.96
N MET A 212 2.42 1.53 -12.89
CA MET A 212 2.36 2.53 -13.94
C MET A 212 3.46 2.30 -14.98
N PRO A 213 3.28 2.63 -16.25
CA PRO A 213 4.40 2.65 -17.18
C PRO A 213 5.49 3.63 -16.73
N PRO A 214 6.75 3.44 -17.16
CA PRO A 214 7.84 4.34 -16.79
C PRO A 214 7.65 5.75 -17.35
N GLY A 215 8.13 6.75 -16.61
CA GLY A 215 8.09 8.15 -17.03
C GLY A 215 6.86 8.93 -16.54
N THR A 216 6.67 10.11 -17.13
CA THR A 216 5.65 11.09 -16.76
C THR A 216 4.54 11.23 -17.81
N GLY A 217 4.15 10.11 -18.41
CA GLY A 217 3.31 10.09 -19.60
C GLY A 217 1.79 10.15 -19.35
N ASP A 218 1.03 9.98 -20.44
CA ASP A 218 -0.41 10.11 -20.51
C ASP A 218 -1.20 9.16 -19.60
N VAL A 219 -0.61 8.02 -19.23
CA VAL A 219 -1.26 7.01 -18.38
C VAL A 219 -1.52 7.56 -16.97
N ALA A 220 -0.56 8.31 -16.40
CA ALA A 220 -0.76 8.93 -15.08
C ALA A 220 -1.87 10.01 -15.12
N LEU A 221 -1.93 10.78 -16.20
CA LEU A 221 -3.00 11.72 -16.43
C LEU A 221 -4.35 11.01 -16.57
N SER A 222 -4.41 9.99 -17.41
CA SER A 222 -5.60 9.16 -17.63
C SER A 222 -6.12 8.54 -16.33
N LEU A 223 -5.24 7.95 -15.54
CA LEU A 223 -5.57 7.37 -14.24
C LEU A 223 -6.17 8.43 -13.30
N SER A 224 -5.49 9.58 -13.18
CA SER A 224 -5.91 10.65 -12.27
C SER A 224 -7.25 11.28 -12.65
N GLN A 225 -7.60 11.27 -13.94
CA GLN A 225 -8.87 11.78 -14.45
C GLN A 225 -10.01 10.77 -14.34
N SER A 226 -9.71 9.48 -14.44
CA SER A 226 -10.71 8.42 -14.52
C SER A 226 -11.25 7.97 -13.17
N VAL A 227 -10.38 7.89 -12.16
CA VAL A 227 -10.70 7.30 -10.85
C VAL A 227 -10.14 8.12 -9.69
N PRO A 228 -10.74 8.03 -8.49
CA PRO A 228 -10.23 8.71 -7.30
C PRO A 228 -8.98 7.99 -6.75
N VAL A 229 -7.79 8.44 -7.15
CA VAL A 229 -6.51 7.88 -6.69
C VAL A 229 -6.22 8.35 -5.26
N ALA A 230 -5.95 7.42 -4.34
CA ALA A 230 -5.61 7.72 -2.95
C ALA A 230 -4.24 8.42 -2.86
N GLY A 231 -3.32 8.06 -3.75
CA GLY A 231 -2.03 8.70 -3.90
C GLY A 231 -1.05 7.86 -4.71
N SER A 232 0.18 8.33 -4.81
CA SER A 232 1.26 7.67 -5.54
C SER A 232 2.39 7.22 -4.62
N VAL A 233 2.99 6.09 -4.93
CA VAL A 233 4.31 5.65 -4.45
C VAL A 233 5.29 5.86 -5.59
N VAL A 234 6.38 6.58 -5.35
CA VAL A 234 7.38 6.85 -6.38
C VAL A 234 8.63 6.01 -6.09
N VAL A 235 9.06 5.22 -7.05
CA VAL A 235 10.24 4.37 -6.93
C VAL A 235 11.43 5.05 -7.60
N THR A 236 12.57 5.08 -6.92
CA THR A 236 13.83 5.63 -7.40
C THR A 236 15.00 4.69 -7.10
N THR A 237 16.18 5.05 -7.60
CA THR A 237 17.47 4.50 -7.19
C THR A 237 18.35 5.65 -6.70
N PRO A 238 19.44 5.42 -5.91
CA PRO A 238 20.21 6.50 -5.28
C PRO A 238 20.94 7.43 -6.24
N GLN A 239 21.15 7.03 -7.51
CA GLN A 239 21.94 7.81 -8.46
C GLN A 239 21.31 9.17 -8.77
N THR A 240 22.12 10.22 -8.86
CA THR A 240 21.69 11.60 -9.14
C THR A 240 20.81 11.73 -10.38
N VAL A 241 21.12 10.99 -11.46
CA VAL A 241 20.29 10.98 -12.68
C VAL A 241 18.90 10.45 -12.40
N SER A 242 18.77 9.36 -11.63
CA SER A 242 17.47 8.80 -11.23
C SER A 242 16.68 9.79 -10.38
N LEU A 243 17.34 10.43 -9.44
CA LEU A 243 16.74 11.42 -8.54
C LEU A 243 16.21 12.65 -9.32
N ALA A 244 16.93 13.11 -10.35
CA ALA A 244 16.44 14.20 -11.19
C ALA A 244 15.12 13.87 -11.90
N ASP A 245 14.97 12.64 -12.41
CA ASP A 245 13.73 12.17 -13.04
C ASP A 245 12.63 11.91 -12.00
N THR A 246 12.99 11.43 -10.83
CA THR A 246 12.08 11.22 -9.69
C THR A 246 11.45 12.56 -9.24
N ARG A 247 12.23 13.63 -9.18
CA ARG A 247 11.73 14.98 -8.88
C ARG A 247 10.65 15.41 -9.89
N ARG A 248 10.85 15.12 -11.17
CA ARG A 248 9.86 15.42 -12.22
C ARG A 248 8.59 14.60 -12.02
N ALA A 249 8.71 13.32 -11.68
CA ALA A 249 7.55 12.45 -11.41
C ALA A 249 6.74 12.94 -10.20
N ILE A 250 7.37 13.29 -9.10
CA ILE A 250 6.70 13.86 -7.92
C ILE A 250 5.94 15.14 -8.29
N ARG A 251 6.61 16.07 -9.00
CA ARG A 251 5.96 17.32 -9.45
C ARG A 251 4.80 17.09 -10.40
N MET A 252 4.88 16.06 -11.24
CA MET A 252 3.76 15.65 -12.11
C MET A 252 2.56 15.22 -11.27
N TYR A 253 2.75 14.30 -10.30
CA TYR A 253 1.66 13.86 -9.42
C TYR A 253 1.05 15.05 -8.64
N GLN A 254 1.87 15.97 -8.16
CA GLN A 254 1.39 17.21 -7.51
C GLN A 254 0.51 18.05 -8.45
N LYS A 255 0.90 18.24 -9.73
CA LYS A 255 0.08 18.93 -10.73
C LYS A 255 -1.23 18.22 -11.04
N LEU A 256 -1.26 16.89 -10.93
CA LEU A 256 -2.45 16.07 -11.12
C LEU A 256 -3.34 16.00 -9.86
N ASN A 257 -2.99 16.72 -8.79
CA ASN A 257 -3.64 16.64 -7.48
C ASN A 257 -3.67 15.21 -6.91
N VAL A 258 -2.66 14.40 -7.24
CA VAL A 258 -2.44 13.07 -6.66
C VAL A 258 -1.37 13.20 -5.58
N PRO A 259 -1.69 13.01 -4.29
CA PRO A 259 -0.72 13.12 -3.22
C PRO A 259 0.35 12.04 -3.36
N THR A 260 1.62 12.38 -3.11
CA THR A 260 2.68 11.38 -2.99
C THR A 260 2.65 10.79 -1.59
N LEU A 261 2.23 9.52 -1.49
CA LEU A 261 2.18 8.75 -0.24
C LEU A 261 3.57 8.38 0.26
N GLY A 262 4.54 8.34 -0.66
CA GLY A 262 5.93 8.25 -0.29
C GLY A 262 6.87 7.82 -1.40
N LEU A 263 8.15 7.88 -1.08
CA LEU A 263 9.28 7.52 -1.92
C LEU A 263 9.91 6.22 -1.43
N VAL A 264 10.21 5.30 -2.36
CA VAL A 264 10.97 4.06 -2.12
C VAL A 264 12.28 4.15 -2.85
N GLU A 265 13.40 4.02 -2.14
CA GLU A 265 14.72 3.89 -2.75
C GLU A 265 15.03 2.42 -2.99
N ASN A 266 14.89 1.97 -4.22
CA ASN A 266 15.30 0.62 -4.63
C ASN A 266 16.79 0.60 -4.96
N MET A 267 17.44 -0.56 -4.82
CA MET A 267 18.88 -0.74 -5.00
C MET A 267 19.70 0.20 -4.10
N SER A 268 19.21 0.41 -2.87
CA SER A 268 19.70 1.40 -1.91
C SER A 268 21.11 1.07 -1.42
N TYR A 269 21.40 -0.20 -1.22
CA TYR A 269 22.71 -0.70 -0.81
C TYR A 269 22.82 -2.19 -1.19
N PHE A 270 24.02 -2.72 -1.14
CA PHE A 270 24.30 -4.15 -1.30
C PHE A 270 24.86 -4.69 0.00
N ALA A 271 24.28 -5.75 0.55
CA ALA A 271 24.84 -6.49 1.66
C ALA A 271 25.51 -7.76 1.14
N CYS A 272 26.80 -7.92 1.42
CA CYS A 272 27.53 -9.11 1.00
C CYS A 272 26.95 -10.37 1.66
N PRO A 273 26.54 -11.39 0.89
CA PRO A 273 25.92 -12.58 1.47
C PRO A 273 26.91 -13.42 2.32
N THR A 274 28.21 -13.21 2.18
CA THR A 274 29.24 -13.97 2.89
C THR A 274 29.61 -13.34 4.24
N CYS A 275 29.75 -12.02 4.30
CA CYS A 275 30.23 -11.33 5.51
C CYS A 275 29.28 -10.24 6.04
N GLY A 276 28.15 -9.97 5.36
CA GLY A 276 27.20 -8.96 5.76
C GLY A 276 27.66 -7.49 5.55
N THR A 277 28.88 -7.27 5.06
CA THR A 277 29.39 -5.92 4.82
C THR A 277 28.52 -5.19 3.80
N GLU A 278 28.02 -4.01 4.14
CA GLU A 278 27.28 -3.15 3.22
C GLU A 278 28.21 -2.40 2.27
N SER A 279 27.80 -2.26 1.02
CA SER A 279 28.49 -1.51 -0.02
C SER A 279 27.51 -0.66 -0.80
N ASP A 280 27.86 0.61 -1.02
CA ASP A 280 27.01 1.59 -1.69
C ASP A 280 27.28 1.60 -3.22
N ILE A 281 26.88 0.51 -3.90
CA ILE A 281 27.17 0.31 -5.34
C ILE A 281 26.66 1.48 -6.20
N PHE A 282 25.46 1.97 -5.92
CA PHE A 282 24.83 3.08 -6.63
C PHE A 282 24.73 4.37 -5.78
N GLY A 283 25.39 4.44 -4.64
CA GLY A 283 25.19 5.42 -3.60
C GLY A 283 24.12 4.97 -2.59
N LYS A 284 23.92 5.74 -1.52
CA LYS A 284 22.95 5.45 -0.43
C LYS A 284 22.29 6.73 0.06
N GLY A 285 20.99 6.67 0.37
CA GLY A 285 20.27 7.78 1.03
C GLY A 285 19.88 8.95 0.12
N GLY A 286 20.15 8.87 -1.20
CA GLY A 286 19.73 9.91 -2.13
C GLY A 286 18.21 10.06 -2.21
N GLY A 287 17.49 8.95 -2.11
CA GLY A 287 16.02 8.94 -2.07
C GLY A 287 15.48 9.54 -0.78
N GLU A 288 16.09 9.25 0.37
CA GLU A 288 15.69 9.84 1.65
C GLU A 288 15.90 11.36 1.68
N ALA A 289 17.08 11.83 1.26
CA ALA A 289 17.37 13.25 1.14
C ALA A 289 16.40 13.98 0.18
N MET A 290 16.04 13.32 -0.94
CA MET A 290 15.06 13.87 -1.86
C MET A 290 13.64 13.90 -1.25
N ALA A 291 13.25 12.87 -0.50
CA ALA A 291 11.96 12.85 0.18
C ALA A 291 11.83 14.03 1.14
N GLU A 292 12.89 14.35 1.89
CA GLU A 292 12.97 15.51 2.76
C GLU A 292 12.89 16.82 1.96
N GLU A 293 13.71 16.98 0.91
CA GLU A 293 13.69 18.16 0.02
C GLU A 293 12.30 18.42 -0.57
N MET A 294 11.62 17.37 -0.99
CA MET A 294 10.30 17.46 -1.62
C MET A 294 9.13 17.44 -0.62
N SER A 295 9.41 17.35 0.68
CA SER A 295 8.43 17.24 1.75
C SER A 295 7.42 16.10 1.52
N VAL A 296 7.91 14.95 1.07
CA VAL A 296 7.15 13.71 0.91
C VAL A 296 7.68 12.64 1.87
N PRO A 297 6.84 11.69 2.32
CA PRO A 297 7.31 10.61 3.19
C PRO A 297 8.38 9.74 2.51
N PHE A 298 9.41 9.32 3.27
CA PHE A 298 10.31 8.25 2.86
C PHE A 298 9.82 6.91 3.40
N LEU A 299 9.48 5.98 2.51
CA LEU A 299 8.93 4.67 2.90
C LEU A 299 10.02 3.65 3.20
N GLY A 300 11.23 3.85 2.68
CA GLY A 300 12.38 3.00 2.99
C GLY A 300 13.24 2.65 1.78
N GLY A 301 14.40 2.03 2.08
CA GLY A 301 15.34 1.51 1.11
C GLY A 301 15.22 0.00 0.95
N ILE A 302 15.29 -0.48 -0.29
CA ILE A 302 15.32 -1.91 -0.64
C ILE A 302 16.75 -2.23 -1.10
N PRO A 303 17.41 -3.24 -0.51
CA PRO A 303 18.77 -3.59 -0.89
C PRO A 303 18.84 -4.25 -2.26
N ILE A 304 20.02 -4.18 -2.87
CA ILE A 304 20.39 -5.06 -3.98
C ILE A 304 20.58 -6.47 -3.41
N TYR A 305 19.83 -7.42 -3.94
CA TYR A 305 19.89 -8.81 -3.50
C TYR A 305 19.55 -9.73 -4.67
N GLN A 306 20.48 -10.64 -5.01
CA GLN A 306 20.34 -11.50 -6.19
C GLN A 306 19.04 -12.30 -6.23
N PRO A 307 18.53 -12.88 -5.10
CA PRO A 307 17.27 -13.61 -5.12
C PRO A 307 16.04 -12.77 -5.47
N ILE A 308 16.06 -11.43 -5.30
CA ILE A 308 14.97 -10.57 -5.78
C ILE A 308 14.84 -10.71 -7.30
N ARG A 309 15.97 -10.65 -8.04
CA ARG A 309 15.96 -10.83 -9.49
C ARG A 309 15.55 -12.24 -9.87
N ILE A 310 16.15 -13.27 -9.25
CA ILE A 310 15.81 -14.67 -9.53
C ILE A 310 14.32 -14.91 -9.30
N GLY A 311 13.77 -14.46 -8.18
CA GLY A 311 12.36 -14.59 -7.86
C GLY A 311 11.44 -13.90 -8.87
N GLY A 312 11.84 -12.71 -9.36
CA GLY A 312 11.12 -12.02 -10.42
C GLY A 312 11.12 -12.79 -11.75
N ASP A 313 12.23 -13.46 -12.11
CA ASP A 313 12.35 -14.24 -13.33
C ASP A 313 11.62 -15.60 -13.23
N THR A 314 11.49 -16.16 -12.03
CA THR A 314 10.91 -17.50 -11.80
C THR A 314 9.47 -17.47 -11.28
N GLY A 315 8.89 -16.28 -11.10
CA GLY A 315 7.51 -16.14 -10.63
C GLY A 315 7.33 -16.35 -9.11
N VAL A 316 8.40 -16.27 -8.33
CA VAL A 316 8.38 -16.42 -6.86
C VAL A 316 8.97 -15.17 -6.20
N PRO A 317 8.20 -14.10 -6.00
CA PRO A 317 8.67 -12.85 -5.39
C PRO A 317 9.34 -13.07 -4.05
N ILE A 318 10.36 -12.24 -3.72
CA ILE A 318 11.22 -12.43 -2.53
C ILE A 318 10.44 -12.51 -1.21
N VAL A 319 9.33 -11.77 -1.08
CA VAL A 319 8.48 -11.79 0.13
C VAL A 319 7.75 -13.13 0.33
N VAL A 320 7.71 -13.98 -0.71
CA VAL A 320 7.19 -15.35 -0.70
C VAL A 320 8.33 -16.35 -0.63
N GLY A 321 9.32 -16.23 -1.52
CA GLY A 321 10.42 -17.20 -1.65
C GLY A 321 11.36 -17.23 -0.45
N GLU A 322 11.69 -16.05 0.11
CA GLU A 322 12.57 -15.92 1.26
C GLU A 322 11.98 -14.96 2.31
N PRO A 323 10.87 -15.33 2.99
CA PRO A 323 10.11 -14.41 3.83
C PRO A 323 10.89 -13.86 5.03
N SER A 324 11.94 -14.53 5.49
CA SER A 324 12.78 -14.08 6.60
C SER A 324 14.00 -13.27 6.17
N SER A 325 14.23 -13.11 4.87
CA SER A 325 15.40 -12.38 4.37
C SER A 325 15.30 -10.88 4.65
N PRO A 326 16.45 -10.17 4.78
CA PRO A 326 16.45 -8.71 4.97
C PRO A 326 15.66 -7.93 3.91
N PRO A 327 15.74 -8.28 2.60
CA PRO A 327 14.90 -7.60 1.60
C PRO A 327 13.40 -7.83 1.79
N ALA A 328 12.97 -9.05 2.16
CA ALA A 328 11.56 -9.32 2.44
C ALA A 328 11.06 -8.51 3.63
N GLN A 329 11.88 -8.35 4.67
CA GLN A 329 11.59 -7.49 5.81
C GLN A 329 11.53 -6.01 5.41
N ALA A 330 12.43 -5.55 4.52
CA ALA A 330 12.40 -4.19 3.99
C ALA A 330 11.10 -3.92 3.22
N PHE A 331 10.64 -4.83 2.36
CA PHE A 331 9.36 -4.70 1.67
C PHE A 331 8.17 -4.66 2.64
N ARG A 332 8.16 -5.48 3.70
CA ARG A 332 7.11 -5.42 4.74
C ARG A 332 7.12 -4.10 5.50
N ALA A 333 8.30 -3.56 5.81
CA ALA A 333 8.42 -2.25 6.46
C ALA A 333 7.89 -1.13 5.55
N VAL A 334 8.19 -1.17 4.25
CA VAL A 334 7.64 -0.24 3.25
C VAL A 334 6.12 -0.37 3.19
N ALA A 335 5.58 -1.59 3.14
CA ALA A 335 4.14 -1.85 3.12
C ALA A 335 3.43 -1.29 4.36
N ALA A 336 3.99 -1.50 5.55
CA ALA A 336 3.45 -0.97 6.80
C ALA A 336 3.43 0.56 6.80
N ARG A 337 4.53 1.21 6.38
CA ARG A 337 4.60 2.68 6.28
C ARG A 337 3.62 3.24 5.24
N LEU A 338 3.45 2.56 4.10
CA LEU A 338 2.45 2.95 3.10
C LEU A 338 1.03 2.89 3.69
N ALA A 339 0.68 1.81 4.37
CA ALA A 339 -0.61 1.65 5.00
C ALA A 339 -0.86 2.73 6.07
N ALA A 340 0.16 3.10 6.85
CA ALA A 340 0.13 4.22 7.79
C ALA A 340 -0.14 5.57 7.08
N GLN A 341 0.52 5.85 5.95
CA GLN A 341 0.27 7.07 5.18
C GLN A 341 -1.15 7.15 4.64
N ILE A 342 -1.72 6.04 4.19
CA ILE A 342 -3.12 5.96 3.75
C ILE A 342 -4.06 6.22 4.93
N SER A 343 -3.78 5.65 6.10
CA SER A 343 -4.52 5.89 7.34
C SER A 343 -4.51 7.37 7.72
N ILE A 344 -3.34 8.00 7.74
CA ILE A 344 -3.17 9.44 8.03
C ILE A 344 -3.98 10.28 7.03
N ALA A 345 -3.92 9.97 5.75
CA ALA A 345 -4.67 10.68 4.71
C ALA A 345 -6.19 10.56 4.92
N SER A 346 -6.67 9.38 5.34
CA SER A 346 -8.10 9.14 5.62
C SER A 346 -8.61 9.95 6.82
N TYR A 347 -7.78 10.12 7.86
CA TYR A 347 -8.14 10.86 9.07
C TYR A 347 -8.07 12.38 8.89
N LYS A 348 -7.08 12.91 8.19
CA LYS A 348 -6.96 14.36 7.94
C LYS A 348 -8.20 14.95 7.27
N LYS A 349 -8.91 14.16 6.45
CA LYS A 349 -10.12 14.60 5.76
C LYS A 349 -11.39 14.54 6.61
N THR A 350 -11.47 13.59 7.56
CA THR A 350 -12.62 13.50 8.47
C THR A 350 -12.64 14.62 9.52
N ALA A 351 -11.50 15.28 9.74
CA ALA A 351 -11.33 16.34 10.72
C ALA A 351 -11.63 17.77 10.19
N ILE A 352 -11.97 17.94 8.92
CA ILE A 352 -12.43 19.25 8.39
C ILE A 352 -13.93 19.34 8.67
N PRO A 353 -14.38 20.19 9.62
CA PRO A 353 -15.80 20.42 9.81
C PRO A 353 -16.34 21.07 8.55
N LEU A 354 -17.45 20.55 8.01
CA LEU A 354 -18.25 21.26 7.02
C LEU A 354 -18.64 22.60 7.65
N MET A 355 -18.05 23.70 7.18
CA MET A 355 -18.54 25.02 7.54
C MET A 355 -19.98 25.11 7.05
N PRO A 356 -20.94 25.52 7.90
CA PRO A 356 -22.29 25.76 7.43
C PRO A 356 -22.23 26.87 6.40
N VAL A 357 -22.74 26.59 5.20
CA VAL A 357 -23.00 27.60 4.17
C VAL A 357 -24.02 28.56 4.78
N ARG A 358 -23.61 29.83 4.98
CA ARG A 358 -24.52 30.92 5.34
C ARG A 358 -25.26 31.40 4.11
#